data_2da383ec7fcb9dfb90c42f32b3c02e9d
#
_entry.id   2da383ec7fcb9dfb90c42f32b3c02e9d
#
_cell.length_a   1.000
_cell.length_b   1.000
_cell.length_c   1.000
_cell.angle_alpha   90.00
_cell.angle_beta   90.00
_cell.angle_gamma   90.00
#
_symmetry.space_group_name_H-M   'P 1'
#
loop_
_entity.id
_entity.type
_entity.pdbx_description
1 polymer ?
#
loop_
_entity_poly.entity_id
_entity_poly.type
_entity_poly.pdbx_seq_one_letter_code
_entity_poly.pdbx_strand_id
1 'polypeptide(L)'
;MIEIRLKKLRDQFKKYNLDGYVVPKNDEFFSEYSNKDRLGFISNFKGSAGYAVISKNKNYLFVDGRYTIQAKIESSKNFKIIDYKEILDTKIFKNLNLGIDAKLFTSDQIKRFFLKNNRVTIVNENLIDNIFKTKKNKLNPFYSLDKKVTGENHIQKIQKILSFLRKERLDYIFVSAPENVAWLLNIRGYDSPTSPIPNCHL
;
A
#
# COMPACT_ATOMS: atom_id res chain seq x y z
N MET A 1 12.08 15.38 -14.25
CA MET A 1 10.80 15.39 -13.50
C MET A 1 10.89 14.53 -12.23
N ILE A 2 11.39 13.28 -12.28
CA ILE A 2 11.60 12.42 -11.08
C ILE A 2 12.55 13.05 -10.08
N GLU A 3 13.68 13.58 -10.52
CA GLU A 3 14.69 14.20 -9.65
C GLU A 3 14.14 15.33 -8.78
N ILE A 4 13.23 16.14 -9.34
CA ILE A 4 12.53 17.19 -8.57
C ILE A 4 11.65 16.57 -7.48
N ARG A 5 10.95 15.45 -7.78
CA ARG A 5 10.11 14.75 -6.80
C ARG A 5 10.95 14.12 -5.69
N LEU A 6 12.07 13.50 -6.06
CA LEU A 6 13.03 12.93 -5.11
C LEU A 6 13.64 14.00 -4.20
N LYS A 7 14.01 15.17 -4.78
CA LYS A 7 14.50 16.31 -3.99
C LYS A 7 13.44 16.76 -2.98
N LYS A 8 12.20 17.04 -3.45
CA LYS A 8 11.10 17.47 -2.56
C LYS A 8 10.78 16.45 -1.46
N LEU A 9 10.93 15.16 -1.72
CA LEU A 9 10.78 14.13 -0.70
C LEU A 9 11.91 14.23 0.34
N ARG A 10 13.16 14.33 -0.10
CA ARG A 10 14.34 14.44 0.78
C ARG A 10 14.32 15.69 1.64
N ASP A 11 13.83 16.81 1.12
CA ASP A 11 13.71 18.07 1.85
C ASP A 11 12.86 17.92 3.14
N GLN A 12 11.95 16.91 3.17
CA GLN A 12 11.13 16.60 4.34
C GLN A 12 11.85 15.74 5.39
N PHE A 13 12.96 15.05 5.04
CA PHE A 13 13.62 14.09 5.93
C PHE A 13 14.12 14.74 7.22
N LYS A 14 14.60 15.97 7.15
CA LYS A 14 15.12 16.71 8.32
C LYS A 14 14.03 16.88 9.40
N LYS A 15 12.80 17.19 9.00
CA LYS A 15 11.66 17.39 9.92
C LYS A 15 11.41 16.16 10.82
N TYR A 16 11.65 14.95 10.30
CA TYR A 16 11.37 13.69 10.98
C TYR A 16 12.64 12.93 11.38
N ASN A 17 13.82 13.56 11.23
CA ASN A 17 15.13 12.94 11.48
C ASN A 17 15.32 11.60 10.74
N LEU A 18 14.98 11.57 9.44
CA LEU A 18 15.04 10.37 8.62
C LEU A 18 16.33 10.29 7.80
N ASP A 19 16.80 9.06 7.58
CA ASP A 19 17.85 8.74 6.59
C ASP A 19 17.27 8.23 5.28
N GLY A 20 16.01 7.80 5.29
CA GLY A 20 15.28 7.35 4.10
C GLY A 20 13.78 7.22 4.35
N TYR A 21 13.05 6.99 3.27
CA TYR A 21 11.59 6.79 3.29
C TYR A 21 11.20 5.61 2.40
N VAL A 22 10.24 4.82 2.85
CA VAL A 22 9.77 3.63 2.12
C VAL A 22 8.40 3.90 1.50
N VAL A 23 8.28 3.60 0.21
CA VAL A 23 7.06 3.81 -0.57
C VAL A 23 6.63 2.48 -1.19
N PRO A 24 5.57 1.85 -0.71
CA PRO A 24 5.02 0.64 -1.31
C PRO A 24 4.11 0.97 -2.50
N LYS A 25 3.76 -0.05 -3.28
CA LYS A 25 2.79 0.06 -4.36
C LYS A 25 1.34 0.13 -3.86
N ASN A 26 1.04 -0.62 -2.81
CA ASN A 26 -0.32 -0.68 -2.27
C ASN A 26 -0.77 0.63 -1.60
N ASP A 27 -2.08 0.77 -1.47
CA ASP A 27 -2.75 1.83 -0.71
C ASP A 27 -3.13 1.36 0.71
N GLU A 28 -3.93 2.16 1.38
CA GLU A 28 -4.45 1.92 2.74
C GLU A 28 -5.39 0.72 2.83
N PHE A 29 -5.88 0.23 1.69
CA PHE A 29 -6.71 -0.97 1.56
C PHE A 29 -5.91 -2.19 1.08
N PHE A 30 -4.59 -2.07 0.98
CA PHE A 30 -3.68 -3.08 0.43
C PHE A 30 -3.99 -3.45 -1.02
N SER A 31 -4.65 -2.56 -1.75
CA SER A 31 -4.92 -2.72 -3.16
C SER A 31 -3.70 -2.34 -4.01
N GLU A 32 -3.36 -3.19 -4.97
CA GLU A 32 -2.35 -2.90 -6.00
C GLU A 32 -2.87 -1.93 -7.09
N TYR A 33 -4.18 -1.71 -7.12
CA TYR A 33 -4.88 -0.85 -8.09
C TYR A 33 -5.28 0.51 -7.49
N SER A 34 -4.46 1.01 -6.59
CA SER A 34 -4.69 2.30 -5.95
C SER A 34 -4.87 3.43 -6.96
N ASN A 35 -5.91 4.23 -6.77
CA ASN A 35 -6.10 5.48 -7.51
C ASN A 35 -4.98 6.50 -7.27
N LYS A 36 -4.26 6.36 -6.16
CA LYS A 36 -3.12 7.19 -5.79
C LYS A 36 -1.83 6.36 -5.85
N ASP A 37 -1.33 6.16 -7.06
CA ASP A 37 -0.10 5.41 -7.28
C ASP A 37 1.13 6.20 -6.81
N ARG A 38 1.42 6.12 -5.50
CA ARG A 38 2.54 6.80 -4.86
C ARG A 38 3.88 6.29 -5.39
N LEU A 39 3.99 4.97 -5.61
CA LEU A 39 5.21 4.37 -6.15
C LEU A 39 5.46 4.82 -7.58
N GLY A 40 4.45 4.77 -8.44
CA GLY A 40 4.55 5.25 -9.81
C GLY A 40 4.86 6.74 -9.89
N PHE A 41 4.28 7.55 -9.01
CA PHE A 41 4.61 8.97 -8.94
C PHE A 41 6.08 9.23 -8.65
N ILE A 42 6.68 8.56 -7.64
CA ILE A 42 8.06 8.85 -7.25
C ILE A 42 9.12 8.18 -8.14
N SER A 43 8.78 7.06 -8.78
CA SER A 43 9.73 6.23 -9.55
C SER A 43 9.47 6.17 -11.05
N ASN A 44 8.29 6.54 -11.54
CA ASN A 44 7.70 6.25 -12.84
C ASN A 44 7.38 4.75 -13.10
N PHE A 45 7.61 3.88 -12.15
CA PHE A 45 7.31 2.46 -12.30
C PHE A 45 5.80 2.21 -12.28
N LYS A 46 5.29 1.57 -13.33
CA LYS A 46 3.85 1.32 -13.53
C LYS A 46 3.41 -0.12 -13.22
N GLY A 47 4.35 -0.99 -12.83
CA GLY A 47 4.01 -2.36 -12.41
C GLY A 47 3.12 -2.40 -11.17
N SER A 48 2.41 -3.50 -10.94
CA SER A 48 1.42 -3.62 -9.86
C SER A 48 2.02 -3.99 -8.50
N ALA A 49 3.28 -4.40 -8.42
CA ALA A 49 3.92 -4.81 -7.17
C ALA A 49 5.34 -4.26 -7.06
N GLY A 50 5.69 -3.75 -5.90
CA GLY A 50 7.04 -3.24 -5.62
C GLY A 50 7.12 -2.29 -4.43
N TYR A 51 8.36 -1.96 -4.05
CA TYR A 51 8.69 -0.98 -3.02
C TYR A 51 9.83 -0.10 -3.48
N ALA A 52 9.75 1.19 -3.21
CA ALA A 52 10.92 2.07 -3.28
C ALA A 52 11.46 2.35 -1.88
N VAL A 53 12.78 2.25 -1.72
CA VAL A 53 13.51 2.76 -0.56
C VAL A 53 14.37 3.92 -1.04
N ILE A 54 14.02 5.13 -0.63
CA ILE A 54 14.68 6.36 -1.04
C ILE A 54 15.47 6.89 0.16
N SER A 55 16.79 6.80 0.09
CA SER A 55 17.68 7.36 1.11
C SER A 55 18.18 8.75 0.71
N LYS A 56 18.95 9.39 1.60
CA LYS A 56 19.57 10.68 1.32
C LYS A 56 20.35 10.69 0.00
N ASN A 57 21.04 9.56 -0.32
CA ASN A 57 21.97 9.51 -1.45
C ASN A 57 21.66 8.45 -2.51
N LYS A 58 20.78 7.48 -2.20
CA LYS A 58 20.51 6.33 -3.07
C LYS A 58 19.01 6.05 -3.16
N ASN A 59 18.59 5.54 -4.30
CA ASN A 59 17.21 5.10 -4.50
C ASN A 59 17.23 3.66 -4.98
N TYR A 60 16.47 2.84 -4.31
CA TYR A 60 16.28 1.42 -4.62
C TYR A 60 14.83 1.19 -5.00
N LEU A 61 14.62 0.39 -6.05
CA LEU A 61 13.28 -0.08 -6.44
C LEU A 61 13.30 -1.60 -6.45
N PHE A 62 12.59 -2.19 -5.51
CA PHE A 62 12.42 -3.63 -5.36
C PHE A 62 11.18 -4.07 -6.13
N VAL A 63 11.36 -4.97 -7.08
CA VAL A 63 10.29 -5.52 -7.92
C VAL A 63 10.43 -7.03 -8.02
N ASP A 64 9.32 -7.73 -8.23
CA ASP A 64 9.38 -9.17 -8.50
C ASP A 64 9.84 -9.45 -9.93
N GLY A 65 10.18 -10.73 -10.20
CA GLY A 65 10.77 -11.13 -11.48
C GLY A 65 9.93 -10.79 -12.71
N ARG A 66 8.60 -10.66 -12.59
CA ARG A 66 7.70 -10.27 -13.68
C ARG A 66 7.96 -8.86 -14.19
N TYR A 67 8.46 -7.98 -13.31
CA TYR A 67 8.62 -6.55 -13.58
C TYR A 67 10.07 -6.08 -13.77
N THR A 68 11.06 -6.97 -13.73
CA THR A 68 12.48 -6.59 -13.77
C THR A 68 12.83 -5.81 -15.05
N ILE A 69 12.34 -6.25 -16.21
CA ILE A 69 12.60 -5.57 -17.49
C ILE A 69 11.87 -4.23 -17.54
N GLN A 70 10.59 -4.22 -17.19
CA GLN A 70 9.78 -3.00 -17.17
C GLN A 70 10.37 -1.94 -16.23
N ALA A 71 10.76 -2.32 -15.00
CA ALA A 71 11.35 -1.40 -14.04
C ALA A 71 12.68 -0.81 -14.54
N LYS A 72 13.51 -1.62 -15.23
CA LYS A 72 14.75 -1.12 -15.86
C LYS A 72 14.46 -0.05 -16.91
N ILE A 73 13.46 -0.26 -17.76
CA ILE A 73 13.08 0.70 -18.82
C ILE A 73 12.52 1.99 -18.18
N GLU A 74 11.64 1.87 -17.21
CA GLU A 74 10.87 3.00 -16.65
C GLU A 74 11.64 3.79 -15.60
N SER A 75 12.54 3.16 -14.82
CA SER A 75 13.07 3.73 -13.58
C SER A 75 14.59 3.68 -13.41
N SER A 76 15.35 2.93 -14.23
CA SER A 76 16.79 2.70 -13.98
C SER A 76 17.66 3.95 -13.99
N LYS A 77 17.23 5.02 -14.65
CA LYS A 77 17.93 6.31 -14.64
C LYS A 77 18.07 6.89 -13.23
N ASN A 78 17.08 6.67 -12.35
CA ASN A 78 17.04 7.28 -11.02
C ASN A 78 17.04 6.25 -9.90
N PHE A 79 16.80 4.95 -10.21
CA PHE A 79 16.69 3.87 -9.22
C PHE A 79 17.59 2.69 -9.57
N LYS A 80 18.23 2.12 -8.56
CA LYS A 80 18.82 0.78 -8.68
C LYS A 80 17.68 -0.24 -8.58
N ILE A 81 17.48 -1.00 -9.66
CA ILE A 81 16.46 -2.06 -9.71
C ILE A 81 17.01 -3.31 -9.06
N ILE A 82 16.24 -3.90 -8.13
CA ILE A 82 16.65 -5.02 -7.29
C ILE A 82 15.50 -6.03 -7.25
N ASP A 83 15.82 -7.33 -7.21
CA ASP A 83 14.82 -8.37 -7.01
C ASP A 83 14.16 -8.20 -5.63
N TYR A 84 12.84 -8.35 -5.57
CA TYR A 84 12.07 -8.23 -4.34
C TYR A 84 12.58 -9.13 -3.21
N LYS A 85 13.09 -10.32 -3.54
CA LYS A 85 13.64 -11.26 -2.56
C LYS A 85 14.86 -10.70 -1.82
N GLU A 86 15.61 -9.81 -2.46
CA GLU A 86 16.78 -9.19 -1.87
C GLU A 86 16.42 -8.08 -0.85
N ILE A 87 15.15 -7.70 -0.68
CA ILE A 87 14.73 -6.76 0.39
C ILE A 87 15.06 -7.34 1.79
N LEU A 88 15.14 -8.66 1.88
CA LEU A 88 15.56 -9.36 3.10
C LEU A 88 17.07 -9.36 3.28
N ASP A 89 17.85 -9.03 2.24
CA ASP A 89 19.30 -8.92 2.33
C ASP A 89 19.69 -7.59 2.97
N THR A 90 20.13 -7.70 4.18
CA THR A 90 20.53 -6.61 5.05
C THR A 90 21.77 -5.82 4.60
N LYS A 91 22.44 -6.25 3.53
CA LYS A 91 23.61 -5.56 2.97
C LYS A 91 23.24 -4.35 2.10
N ILE A 92 22.02 -4.31 1.55
CA ILE A 92 21.60 -3.29 0.59
C ILE A 92 21.40 -1.93 1.28
N PHE A 93 20.70 -1.93 2.44
CA PHE A 93 20.53 -0.76 3.30
C PHE A 93 20.53 -1.21 4.77
N LYS A 94 21.34 -0.56 5.58
CA LYS A 94 21.50 -0.87 7.01
C LYS A 94 21.83 0.39 7.80
N ASN A 95 21.55 0.33 9.10
CA ASN A 95 21.83 1.41 10.04
C ASN A 95 21.17 2.75 9.66
N LEU A 96 20.02 2.69 8.97
CA LEU A 96 19.24 3.85 8.59
C LEU A 96 18.06 4.04 9.54
N ASN A 97 17.63 5.26 9.71
CA ASN A 97 16.32 5.58 10.26
C ASN A 97 15.32 5.76 9.10
N LEU A 98 14.49 4.74 8.87
CA LEU A 98 13.54 4.69 7.75
C LEU A 98 12.17 5.21 8.19
N GLY A 99 11.69 6.23 7.50
CA GLY A 99 10.31 6.68 7.64
C GLY A 99 9.34 5.79 6.88
N ILE A 100 8.21 5.47 7.48
CA ILE A 100 7.11 4.75 6.86
C ILE A 100 5.77 5.40 7.21
N ASP A 101 4.79 5.24 6.33
CA ASP A 101 3.37 5.41 6.65
C ASP A 101 2.82 4.05 7.10
N ALA A 102 2.54 3.91 8.39
CA ALA A 102 2.12 2.62 8.97
C ALA A 102 0.81 2.09 8.40
N LYS A 103 -0.03 2.92 7.79
CA LYS A 103 -1.28 2.49 7.13
C LYS A 103 -1.04 1.61 5.90
N LEU A 104 0.17 1.64 5.36
CA LEU A 104 0.54 0.95 4.12
C LEU A 104 1.29 -0.37 4.35
N PHE A 105 1.51 -0.76 5.61
CA PHE A 105 2.30 -1.93 5.97
C PHE A 105 1.64 -2.74 7.07
N THR A 106 1.77 -4.05 7.02
CA THR A 106 1.48 -4.89 8.18
C THR A 106 2.65 -4.85 9.17
N SER A 107 2.37 -5.14 10.45
CA SER A 107 3.41 -5.23 11.49
C SER A 107 4.48 -6.26 11.12
N ASP A 108 4.09 -7.38 10.49
CA ASP A 108 5.03 -8.42 10.04
C ASP A 108 5.96 -7.91 8.93
N GLN A 109 5.42 -7.19 7.94
CA GLN A 109 6.23 -6.57 6.89
C GLN A 109 7.26 -5.59 7.46
N ILE A 110 6.86 -4.76 8.42
CA ILE A 110 7.78 -3.81 9.07
C ILE A 110 8.90 -4.56 9.78
N LYS A 111 8.56 -5.59 10.57
CA LYS A 111 9.54 -6.40 11.31
C LYS A 111 10.51 -7.13 10.36
N ARG A 112 9.99 -7.80 9.35
CA ARG A 112 10.79 -8.65 8.45
C ARG A 112 11.67 -7.85 7.50
N PHE A 113 11.16 -6.75 6.92
CA PHE A 113 11.84 -6.05 5.84
C PHE A 113 12.74 -4.91 6.34
N PHE A 114 12.36 -4.25 7.43
CA PHE A 114 13.01 -2.99 7.80
C PHE A 114 13.66 -3.02 9.19
N LEU A 115 13.01 -3.57 10.21
CA LEU A 115 13.49 -3.48 11.59
C LEU A 115 14.74 -4.33 11.88
N LYS A 116 15.04 -5.33 11.08
CA LYS A 116 16.16 -6.26 11.36
C LYS A 116 17.50 -5.55 11.47
N ASN A 117 17.75 -4.50 10.65
CA ASN A 117 19.03 -3.79 10.62
C ASN A 117 18.88 -2.27 10.50
N ASN A 118 17.69 -1.75 10.74
CA ASN A 118 17.39 -0.33 10.65
C ASN A 118 16.50 0.08 11.83
N ARG A 119 16.42 1.37 12.08
CA ARG A 119 15.34 1.94 12.88
C ARG A 119 14.19 2.31 11.97
N VAL A 120 12.97 2.25 12.47
CA VAL A 120 11.76 2.65 11.74
C VAL A 120 11.05 3.73 12.53
N THR A 121 10.81 4.85 11.85
CA THR A 121 10.01 5.96 12.37
C THR A 121 8.67 5.98 11.66
N ILE A 122 7.58 5.86 12.41
CA ILE A 122 6.22 6.04 11.87
C ILE A 122 6.00 7.53 11.62
N VAL A 123 5.63 7.86 10.40
CA VAL A 123 5.29 9.22 9.97
C VAL A 123 3.78 9.29 9.76
N ASN A 124 3.10 10.10 10.57
CA ASN A 124 1.63 10.20 10.53
C ASN A 124 1.08 10.80 9.22
N GLU A 125 1.89 11.61 8.54
CA GLU A 125 1.58 12.16 7.22
C GLU A 125 2.36 11.42 6.16
N ASN A 126 1.70 10.95 5.09
CA ASN A 126 2.43 10.35 3.98
C ASN A 126 3.26 11.40 3.24
N LEU A 127 4.61 11.26 3.25
CA LEU A 127 5.51 12.26 2.68
C LEU A 127 5.36 12.39 1.15
N ILE A 128 4.90 11.35 0.47
CA ILE A 128 4.58 11.43 -0.96
C ILE A 128 3.33 12.28 -1.17
N ASP A 129 2.33 12.18 -0.32
CA ASP A 129 1.07 12.91 -0.43
C ASP A 129 1.28 14.42 -0.28
N ASN A 130 2.28 14.85 0.46
CA ASN A 130 2.65 16.26 0.58
C ASN A 130 3.15 16.87 -0.74
N ILE A 131 3.68 16.04 -1.63
CA ILE A 131 4.23 16.47 -2.93
C ILE A 131 3.41 15.99 -4.13
N PHE A 132 2.55 15.01 -3.94
CA PHE A 132 1.65 14.42 -4.94
C PHE A 132 0.21 14.93 -4.70
N LYS A 133 -0.04 16.17 -5.10
CA LYS A 133 -1.39 16.74 -5.02
C LYS A 133 -2.26 16.11 -6.10
N THR A 134 -3.10 15.16 -5.73
CA THR A 134 -4.18 14.67 -6.59
C THR A 134 -5.41 15.55 -6.41
N LYS A 135 -6.25 15.65 -7.45
CA LYS A 135 -7.60 16.21 -7.28
C LYS A 135 -8.31 15.36 -6.21
N LYS A 136 -9.09 16.01 -5.33
CA LYS A 136 -9.95 15.28 -4.39
C LYS A 136 -10.79 14.29 -5.17
N ASN A 137 -10.68 13.01 -4.85
CA ASN A 137 -11.56 12.00 -5.44
C ASN A 137 -13.00 12.38 -5.12
N LYS A 138 -13.86 12.41 -6.14
CA LYS A 138 -15.29 12.39 -5.91
C LYS A 138 -15.62 11.10 -5.18
N LEU A 139 -16.47 11.19 -4.16
CA LEU A 139 -17.03 9.98 -3.54
C LEU A 139 -17.81 9.25 -4.63
N ASN A 140 -17.42 8.02 -4.89
CA ASN A 140 -18.12 7.18 -5.83
C ASN A 140 -19.23 6.42 -5.09
N PRO A 141 -20.42 6.29 -5.69
CA PRO A 141 -21.48 5.52 -5.08
C PRO A 141 -21.14 4.03 -5.06
N PHE A 142 -21.71 3.33 -4.11
CA PHE A 142 -21.79 1.86 -4.13
C PHE A 142 -23.24 1.44 -4.36
N TYR A 143 -23.45 0.18 -4.76
CA TYR A 143 -24.76 -0.40 -5.03
C TYR A 143 -24.84 -1.82 -4.47
N SER A 144 -26.04 -2.24 -4.15
CA SER A 144 -26.31 -3.58 -3.64
C SER A 144 -26.59 -4.57 -4.77
N LEU A 145 -26.14 -5.81 -4.59
CA LEU A 145 -26.46 -6.90 -5.48
C LEU A 145 -27.66 -7.70 -4.96
N ASP A 146 -28.56 -8.08 -5.89
CA ASP A 146 -29.71 -8.92 -5.58
C ASP A 146 -29.26 -10.33 -5.16
N LYS A 147 -30.08 -10.97 -4.30
CA LYS A 147 -29.87 -12.36 -3.88
C LYS A 147 -29.78 -13.36 -5.05
N LYS A 148 -30.49 -13.09 -6.15
CA LYS A 148 -30.43 -13.94 -7.35
C LYS A 148 -29.02 -14.00 -7.96
N VAL A 149 -28.23 -12.92 -7.78
CA VAL A 149 -26.84 -12.85 -8.24
C VAL A 149 -25.87 -13.43 -7.21
N THR A 150 -26.14 -13.18 -5.91
CA THR A 150 -25.21 -13.51 -4.83
C THR A 150 -25.46 -14.88 -4.18
N GLY A 151 -26.59 -15.53 -4.48
CA GLY A 151 -27.01 -16.80 -3.90
C GLY A 151 -27.50 -16.70 -2.46
N GLU A 152 -26.90 -15.86 -1.65
CA GLU A 152 -27.24 -15.66 -0.24
C GLU A 152 -27.34 -14.16 0.07
N ASN A 153 -28.33 -13.76 0.88
CA ASN A 153 -28.46 -12.37 1.28
C ASN A 153 -27.44 -12.00 2.39
N HIS A 154 -27.17 -10.71 2.53
CA HIS A 154 -26.19 -10.19 3.50
C HIS A 154 -26.60 -10.49 4.97
N ILE A 155 -27.89 -10.50 5.30
CA ILE A 155 -28.37 -10.80 6.65
C ILE A 155 -27.99 -12.23 7.06
N GLN A 156 -28.19 -13.20 6.16
CA GLN A 156 -27.80 -14.60 6.40
C GLN A 156 -26.30 -14.76 6.62
N LYS A 157 -25.49 -14.04 5.82
CA LYS A 157 -24.03 -14.02 5.98
C LYS A 157 -23.61 -13.42 7.32
N ILE A 158 -24.20 -12.28 7.71
CA ILE A 158 -23.96 -11.64 9.00
C ILE A 158 -24.34 -12.57 10.15
N GLN A 159 -25.49 -13.26 10.07
CA GLN A 159 -25.91 -14.20 11.10
C GLN A 159 -24.90 -15.34 11.31
N LYS A 160 -24.29 -15.84 10.22
CA LYS A 160 -23.22 -16.85 10.33
C LYS A 160 -22.00 -16.32 11.09
N ILE A 161 -21.59 -15.08 10.79
CA ILE A 161 -20.48 -14.42 11.50
C ILE A 161 -20.84 -14.20 12.98
N LEU A 162 -22.04 -13.71 13.28
CA LEU A 162 -22.49 -13.53 14.66
C LEU A 162 -22.51 -14.85 15.44
N SER A 163 -22.93 -15.95 14.80
CA SER A 163 -22.90 -17.29 15.41
C SER A 163 -21.46 -17.73 15.71
N PHE A 164 -20.52 -17.45 14.80
CA PHE A 164 -19.11 -17.71 15.03
C PHE A 164 -18.56 -16.86 16.18
N LEU A 165 -18.81 -15.54 16.20
CA LEU A 165 -18.34 -14.65 17.26
C LEU A 165 -18.84 -15.11 18.63
N ARG A 166 -20.11 -15.48 18.74
CA ARG A 166 -20.70 -16.02 20.00
C ARG A 166 -19.99 -17.30 20.45
N LYS A 167 -19.74 -18.23 19.52
CA LYS A 167 -19.03 -19.48 19.81
C LYS A 167 -17.62 -19.21 20.34
N GLU A 168 -16.91 -18.28 19.72
CA GLU A 168 -15.53 -17.93 20.08
C GLU A 168 -15.47 -16.89 21.24
N ARG A 169 -16.63 -16.46 21.78
CA ARG A 169 -16.74 -15.45 22.85
C ARG A 169 -16.05 -14.13 22.49
N LEU A 170 -16.25 -13.70 21.23
CA LEU A 170 -15.73 -12.44 20.71
C LEU A 170 -16.87 -11.44 20.57
N ASP A 171 -16.60 -10.17 20.92
CA ASP A 171 -17.59 -9.09 20.82
C ASP A 171 -17.56 -8.42 19.45
N TYR A 172 -16.38 -8.39 18.79
CA TYR A 172 -16.16 -7.67 17.54
C TYR A 172 -15.32 -8.48 16.57
N ILE A 173 -15.48 -8.17 15.28
CA ILE A 173 -14.58 -8.55 14.19
C ILE A 173 -14.31 -7.32 13.34
N PHE A 174 -13.05 -7.07 13.02
CA PHE A 174 -12.66 -6.07 12.05
C PHE A 174 -12.40 -6.72 10.70
N VAL A 175 -13.13 -6.30 9.66
CA VAL A 175 -12.95 -6.78 8.30
C VAL A 175 -12.14 -5.75 7.52
N SER A 176 -10.85 -6.02 7.34
CA SER A 176 -9.90 -5.08 6.72
C SER A 176 -9.87 -5.15 5.19
N ALA A 177 -10.20 -6.29 4.60
CA ALA A 177 -10.17 -6.47 3.15
C ALA A 177 -11.48 -5.98 2.51
N PRO A 178 -11.44 -4.99 1.62
CA PRO A 178 -12.63 -4.46 0.94
C PRO A 178 -13.43 -5.53 0.19
N GLU A 179 -12.77 -6.52 -0.39
CA GLU A 179 -13.40 -7.65 -1.07
C GLU A 179 -14.30 -8.47 -0.12
N ASN A 180 -13.81 -8.67 1.12
CA ASN A 180 -14.56 -9.39 2.13
C ASN A 180 -15.76 -8.58 2.61
N VAL A 181 -15.62 -7.27 2.75
CA VAL A 181 -16.75 -6.37 3.06
C VAL A 181 -17.77 -6.39 1.93
N ALA A 182 -17.29 -6.26 0.68
CA ALA A 182 -18.15 -6.28 -0.49
C ALA A 182 -18.92 -7.62 -0.61
N TRP A 183 -18.26 -8.74 -0.33
CA TRP A 183 -18.90 -10.06 -0.30
C TRP A 183 -19.90 -10.18 0.85
N LEU A 184 -19.53 -9.76 2.04
CA LEU A 184 -20.37 -9.89 3.24
C LEU A 184 -21.67 -9.09 3.11
N LEU A 185 -21.55 -7.83 2.63
CA LEU A 185 -22.69 -6.92 2.52
C LEU A 185 -23.41 -7.01 1.17
N ASN A 186 -22.94 -7.84 0.23
CA ASN A 186 -23.45 -7.92 -1.15
C ASN A 186 -23.40 -6.56 -1.88
N ILE A 187 -22.36 -5.80 -1.68
CA ILE A 187 -22.18 -4.49 -2.31
C ILE A 187 -21.07 -4.49 -3.35
N ARG A 188 -21.18 -3.55 -4.29
CA ARG A 188 -20.14 -3.22 -5.27
C ARG A 188 -20.00 -1.71 -5.36
N GLY A 189 -18.85 -1.24 -5.86
CA GLY A 189 -18.55 0.19 -5.95
C GLY A 189 -17.71 0.55 -7.18
N TYR A 190 -17.46 1.84 -7.34
CA TYR A 190 -16.73 2.41 -8.49
C TYR A 190 -15.44 3.10 -8.06
N ASP A 191 -14.84 2.69 -6.93
CA ASP A 191 -13.62 3.31 -6.41
C ASP A 191 -12.37 2.90 -7.20
N SER A 192 -12.39 1.74 -7.84
CA SER A 192 -11.34 1.29 -8.75
C SER A 192 -11.84 1.22 -10.20
N PRO A 193 -11.03 1.64 -11.18
CA PRO A 193 -11.40 1.54 -12.60
C PRO A 193 -11.42 0.10 -13.12
N THR A 194 -10.77 -0.82 -12.42
CA THR A 194 -10.57 -2.21 -12.86
C THR A 194 -11.26 -3.25 -11.98
N SER A 195 -11.81 -2.83 -10.85
CA SER A 195 -12.47 -3.73 -9.90
C SER A 195 -13.72 -3.07 -9.31
N PRO A 196 -14.88 -3.77 -9.29
CA PRO A 196 -16.11 -3.22 -8.72
C PRO A 196 -16.14 -3.31 -7.19
N ILE A 197 -15.02 -3.21 -6.52
CA ILE A 197 -14.90 -3.29 -5.07
C ILE A 197 -14.85 -1.87 -4.47
N PRO A 198 -15.76 -1.51 -3.54
CA PRO A 198 -15.70 -0.24 -2.84
C PRO A 198 -14.56 -0.25 -1.82
N ASN A 199 -13.85 0.85 -1.70
CA ASN A 199 -12.78 1.04 -0.70
C ASN A 199 -13.39 1.29 0.67
N CYS A 200 -13.53 0.23 1.47
CA CYS A 200 -14.14 0.29 2.80
C CYS A 200 -13.59 -0.78 3.74
N HIS A 201 -13.78 -0.53 5.03
CA HIS A 201 -13.59 -1.49 6.12
C HIS A 201 -14.90 -1.67 6.88
N LEU A 202 -15.02 -2.73 7.64
CA LEU A 202 -16.20 -3.01 8.47
C LEU A 202 -15.77 -3.48 9.87
#